data_e16b4136b1520054d158527b01782780
#
_entry.id   e16b4136b1520054d158527b01782780
#
_cell.length_a   1.000
_cell.length_b   1.000
_cell.length_c   1.000
_cell.angle_alpha   90.00
_cell.angle_beta   90.00
_cell.angle_gamma   90.00
#
_symmetry.space_group_name_H-M   'P 1'
#
loop_
_entity.id
_entity.type
_entity.pdbx_description
1 polymer ?
#
loop_
_entity_poly.entity_id
_entity_poly.type
_entity_poly.pdbx_seq_one_letter_code
_entity_poly.pdbx_strand_id
1 'polypeptide(L)'
;MRLVQTLAAAALLVATPAFAALAPGAKAPDFTTRGAIAGKIFTVHLAEQLKKGPVVLYFFPAAYTGGCNAEAHAFAEAIPAFTKAGATVIGMSADNVETLSKFSAEKCAGKFAVASAGPNVVKGYDVALGKPVMGRTVTKRTSYVIAKDGRVAFVHDDMNPAQHVATTLAAVEKLTGK
;
A
#
# COMPACT_ATOMS: atom_id res chain seq x y z
N MET A 1 -21.21 42.41 -50.51
CA MET A 1 -21.37 41.14 -49.80
C MET A 1 -20.11 40.90 -49.01
N ARG A 2 -20.15 41.06 -47.69
CA ARG A 2 -19.00 40.83 -46.79
C ARG A 2 -19.23 39.48 -46.11
N LEU A 3 -18.37 38.48 -46.34
CA LEU A 3 -18.35 37.20 -45.63
C LEU A 3 -17.76 37.43 -44.24
N VAL A 4 -18.56 37.18 -43.22
CA VAL A 4 -18.09 37.11 -41.82
C VAL A 4 -17.67 35.66 -41.56
N GLN A 5 -16.36 35.44 -41.42
CA GLN A 5 -15.81 34.17 -41.00
C GLN A 5 -15.83 34.10 -39.48
N THR A 6 -16.69 33.27 -38.91
CA THR A 6 -16.71 32.94 -37.48
C THR A 6 -15.67 31.88 -37.19
N LEU A 7 -14.58 32.25 -36.49
CA LEU A 7 -13.64 31.30 -35.90
C LEU A 7 -14.27 30.67 -34.66
N ALA A 8 -14.57 29.38 -34.75
CA ALA A 8 -14.92 28.58 -33.57
C ALA A 8 -13.64 28.18 -32.82
N ALA A 9 -13.39 28.77 -31.68
CA ALA A 9 -12.31 28.36 -30.79
C ALA A 9 -12.72 27.07 -30.06
N ALA A 10 -12.10 25.94 -30.42
CA ALA A 10 -12.23 24.70 -29.67
C ALA A 10 -11.42 24.76 -28.36
N ALA A 11 -12.12 24.89 -27.24
CA ALA A 11 -11.49 24.79 -25.92
C ALA A 11 -11.09 23.33 -25.64
N LEU A 12 -9.80 23.02 -25.65
CA LEU A 12 -9.28 21.75 -25.13
C LEU A 12 -9.49 21.72 -23.61
N LEU A 13 -10.44 20.92 -23.15
CA LEU A 13 -10.54 20.54 -21.74
C LEU A 13 -9.32 19.65 -21.40
N VAL A 14 -8.33 20.22 -20.73
CA VAL A 14 -7.25 19.46 -20.11
C VAL A 14 -7.84 18.79 -18.86
N ALA A 15 -8.21 17.51 -18.98
CA ALA A 15 -8.58 16.70 -17.82
C ALA A 15 -7.36 16.56 -16.92
N THR A 16 -7.38 17.23 -15.77
CA THR A 16 -6.40 16.99 -14.69
C THR A 16 -6.56 15.55 -14.21
N PRO A 17 -5.48 14.72 -14.16
CA PRO A 17 -5.60 13.39 -13.62
C PRO A 17 -6.01 13.50 -12.15
N ALA A 18 -7.17 12.96 -11.80
CA ALA A 18 -7.51 12.70 -10.41
C ALA A 18 -6.44 11.73 -9.89
N PHE A 19 -5.73 12.11 -8.83
CA PHE A 19 -4.73 11.27 -8.20
C PHE A 19 -5.43 10.01 -7.66
N ALA A 20 -5.31 8.95 -8.41
CA ALA A 20 -5.66 7.60 -8.00
C ALA A 20 -4.37 6.92 -7.52
N ALA A 21 -4.49 5.88 -6.69
CA ALA A 21 -3.36 5.03 -6.29
C ALA A 21 -2.40 4.76 -7.46
N LEU A 22 -1.13 4.47 -7.17
CA LEU A 22 -0.13 4.20 -8.21
C LEU A 22 -0.62 3.11 -9.16
N ALA A 23 -0.65 3.41 -10.45
CA ALA A 23 -1.11 2.45 -11.46
C ALA A 23 -0.12 1.28 -11.65
N PRO A 24 -0.59 0.10 -12.08
CA PRO A 24 0.29 -0.96 -12.53
C PRO A 24 1.28 -0.47 -13.60
N GLY A 25 2.54 -0.90 -13.50
CA GLY A 25 3.66 -0.44 -14.32
C GLY A 25 4.41 0.77 -13.76
N ALA A 26 3.81 1.56 -12.87
CA ALA A 26 4.50 2.68 -12.22
C ALA A 26 5.66 2.18 -11.35
N LYS A 27 6.73 2.97 -11.24
CA LYS A 27 7.81 2.68 -10.29
C LYS A 27 7.34 3.00 -8.88
N ALA A 28 7.40 2.01 -7.99
CA ALA A 28 7.12 2.21 -6.57
C ALA A 28 8.23 3.09 -5.95
N PRO A 29 7.88 4.15 -5.22
CA PRO A 29 8.86 4.95 -4.49
C PRO A 29 9.60 4.09 -3.46
N ASP A 30 10.93 4.12 -3.49
CA ASP A 30 11.73 3.47 -2.46
C ASP A 30 11.63 4.24 -1.14
N PHE A 31 11.75 3.53 -0.03
CA PHE A 31 11.75 4.13 1.29
C PHE A 31 12.58 3.33 2.29
N THR A 32 13.04 4.04 3.29
CA THR A 32 13.58 3.47 4.52
C THR A 32 12.81 4.05 5.69
N THR A 33 12.27 3.17 6.55
CA THR A 33 11.48 3.59 7.71
C THR A 33 11.63 2.61 8.86
N ARG A 34 11.12 2.98 10.04
CA ARG A 34 11.05 2.09 11.19
C ARG A 34 9.80 1.22 11.10
N GLY A 35 9.97 -0.06 11.35
CA GLY A 35 8.89 -1.03 11.45
C GLY A 35 9.10 -1.97 12.62
N ALA A 36 8.19 -2.90 12.79
CA ALA A 36 8.27 -3.91 13.85
C ALA A 36 7.70 -5.26 13.38
N ILE A 37 8.23 -6.34 13.90
CA ILE A 37 7.72 -7.70 13.78
C ILE A 37 7.80 -8.38 15.14
N ALA A 38 6.76 -9.07 15.58
CA ALA A 38 6.68 -9.74 16.86
C ALA A 38 7.11 -8.83 18.04
N GLY A 39 6.73 -7.54 18.00
CA GLY A 39 7.08 -6.55 19.01
C GLY A 39 8.51 -6.00 18.91
N LYS A 40 9.36 -6.52 18.03
CA LYS A 40 10.76 -6.06 17.88
C LYS A 40 10.85 -5.02 16.78
N ILE A 41 11.35 -3.83 17.12
CA ILE A 41 11.52 -2.71 16.20
C ILE A 41 12.81 -2.89 15.40
N PHE A 42 12.74 -2.61 14.10
CA PHE A 42 13.88 -2.65 13.17
C PHE A 42 13.69 -1.64 12.02
N THR A 43 14.70 -1.53 11.16
CA THR A 43 14.62 -0.69 9.96
C THR A 43 14.12 -1.52 8.78
N VAL A 44 13.08 -1.03 8.11
CA VAL A 44 12.54 -1.57 6.86
C VAL A 44 13.07 -0.73 5.71
N HIS A 45 13.72 -1.36 4.74
CA HIS A 45 14.12 -0.74 3.48
C HIS A 45 13.50 -1.53 2.33
N LEU A 46 12.64 -0.89 1.54
CA LEU A 46 11.87 -1.57 0.49
C LEU A 46 12.78 -2.25 -0.54
N ALA A 47 13.80 -1.53 -1.04
CA ALA A 47 14.71 -2.09 -2.05
C ALA A 47 15.41 -3.36 -1.57
N GLU A 48 15.76 -3.47 -0.27
CA GLU A 48 16.36 -4.69 0.30
C GLU A 48 15.35 -5.85 0.38
N GLN A 49 14.08 -5.55 0.61
CA GLN A 49 13.03 -6.58 0.59
C GLN A 49 12.78 -7.10 -0.82
N LEU A 50 12.78 -6.21 -1.82
CA LEU A 50 12.58 -6.57 -3.23
C LEU A 50 13.71 -7.46 -3.80
N LYS A 51 14.92 -7.42 -3.23
CA LYS A 51 15.99 -8.37 -3.60
C LYS A 51 15.60 -9.83 -3.32
N LYS A 52 14.78 -10.06 -2.30
CA LYS A 52 14.34 -11.40 -1.87
C LYS A 52 13.20 -11.94 -2.74
N GLY A 53 12.31 -11.08 -3.21
CA GLY A 53 11.11 -11.44 -3.96
C GLY A 53 10.15 -10.27 -4.11
N PRO A 54 8.96 -10.48 -4.70
CA PRO A 54 7.90 -9.49 -4.70
C PRO A 54 7.50 -9.08 -3.27
N VAL A 55 7.06 -7.82 -3.12
CA VAL A 55 6.57 -7.30 -1.84
C VAL A 55 5.09 -6.94 -1.97
N VAL A 56 4.27 -7.47 -1.07
CA VAL A 56 2.92 -6.98 -0.82
C VAL A 56 3.02 -5.88 0.22
N LEU A 57 2.74 -4.66 -0.20
CA LEU A 57 2.74 -3.48 0.67
C LEU A 57 1.29 -3.04 0.86
N TYR A 58 0.69 -3.32 2.02
CA TYR A 58 -0.67 -2.92 2.28
C TYR A 58 -0.75 -1.77 3.28
N PHE A 59 -1.42 -0.69 2.88
CA PHE A 59 -1.70 0.46 3.73
C PHE A 59 -3.04 0.28 4.42
N PHE A 60 -3.09 0.61 5.72
CA PHE A 60 -4.30 0.55 6.52
C PHE A 60 -4.47 1.83 7.35
N PRO A 61 -5.71 2.30 7.62
CA PRO A 61 -5.95 3.60 8.23
C PRO A 61 -5.30 3.80 9.59
N ALA A 62 -5.52 2.89 10.52
CA ALA A 62 -4.97 3.01 11.88
C ALA A 62 -4.94 1.66 12.60
N ALA A 63 -3.89 1.41 13.35
CA ALA A 63 -3.78 0.27 14.26
C ALA A 63 -4.92 0.26 15.29
N TYR A 64 -5.32 -0.95 15.70
CA TYR A 64 -6.35 -1.21 16.70
C TYR A 64 -7.79 -0.82 16.33
N THR A 65 -8.07 -0.47 15.08
CA THR A 65 -9.45 -0.34 14.59
C THR A 65 -9.99 -1.69 14.12
N GLY A 66 -11.32 -1.91 14.21
CA GLY A 66 -11.92 -3.23 13.95
C GLY A 66 -11.58 -3.80 12.57
N GLY A 67 -11.73 -3.00 11.51
CA GLY A 67 -11.40 -3.43 10.14
C GLY A 67 -9.90 -3.70 9.94
N CYS A 68 -9.01 -2.88 10.54
CA CYS A 68 -7.56 -3.09 10.43
C CYS A 68 -7.09 -4.30 11.24
N ASN A 69 -7.71 -4.59 12.39
CA ASN A 69 -7.43 -5.80 13.15
C ASN A 69 -7.83 -7.06 12.37
N ALA A 70 -9.01 -7.05 11.73
CA ALA A 70 -9.48 -8.17 10.92
C ALA A 70 -8.57 -8.40 9.70
N GLU A 71 -8.16 -7.32 9.02
CA GLU A 71 -7.25 -7.41 7.88
C GLU A 71 -5.86 -7.94 8.29
N ALA A 72 -5.30 -7.43 9.40
CA ALA A 72 -4.01 -7.91 9.91
C ALA A 72 -4.06 -9.40 10.27
N HIS A 73 -5.17 -9.86 10.88
CA HIS A 73 -5.38 -11.27 11.16
C HIS A 73 -5.47 -12.10 9.88
N ALA A 74 -6.25 -11.65 8.89
CA ALA A 74 -6.38 -12.33 7.60
C ALA A 74 -5.04 -12.45 6.85
N PHE A 75 -4.24 -11.38 6.83
CA PHE A 75 -2.87 -11.45 6.29
C PHE A 75 -2.01 -12.42 7.09
N ALA A 76 -2.07 -12.42 8.43
CA ALA A 76 -1.30 -13.32 9.28
C ALA A 76 -1.61 -14.80 8.97
N GLU A 77 -2.86 -15.15 8.73
CA GLU A 77 -3.26 -16.51 8.33
C GLU A 77 -2.76 -16.87 6.92
N ALA A 78 -2.67 -15.89 6.02
CA ALA A 78 -2.22 -16.10 4.64
C ALA A 78 -0.70 -16.07 4.46
N ILE A 79 0.11 -15.69 5.48
CA ILE A 79 1.58 -15.62 5.37
C ILE A 79 2.21 -16.90 4.80
N PRO A 80 1.81 -18.13 5.18
CA PRO A 80 2.39 -19.34 4.59
C PRO A 80 2.20 -19.39 3.05
N ALA A 81 1.04 -18.96 2.54
CA ALA A 81 0.77 -18.92 1.10
C ALA A 81 1.63 -17.86 0.39
N PHE A 82 1.73 -16.64 0.93
CA PHE A 82 2.61 -15.60 0.39
C PHE A 82 4.09 -16.04 0.38
N THR A 83 4.55 -16.67 1.46
CA THR A 83 5.92 -17.21 1.55
C THR A 83 6.17 -18.30 0.51
N LYS A 84 5.22 -19.23 0.33
CA LYS A 84 5.28 -20.27 -0.71
C LYS A 84 5.35 -19.65 -2.10
N ALA A 85 4.60 -18.58 -2.34
CA ALA A 85 4.65 -17.81 -3.59
C ALA A 85 5.92 -16.94 -3.72
N GLY A 86 6.77 -16.87 -2.69
CA GLY A 86 8.04 -16.13 -2.69
C GLY A 86 7.89 -14.65 -2.39
N ALA A 87 6.76 -14.19 -1.85
CA ALA A 87 6.51 -12.81 -1.53
C ALA A 87 6.67 -12.49 -0.05
N THR A 88 7.07 -11.25 0.25
CA THR A 88 7.08 -10.67 1.59
C THR A 88 5.86 -9.75 1.77
N VAL A 89 5.18 -9.84 2.91
CA VAL A 89 4.08 -8.94 3.27
C VAL A 89 4.57 -7.90 4.27
N ILE A 90 4.23 -6.63 4.03
CA ILE A 90 4.52 -5.50 4.93
C ILE A 90 3.25 -4.65 5.04
N GLY A 91 2.74 -4.49 6.26
CA GLY A 91 1.67 -3.55 6.56
C GLY A 91 2.22 -2.15 6.82
N MET A 92 1.50 -1.12 6.40
CA MET A 92 1.91 0.28 6.56
C MET A 92 0.75 1.12 7.10
N SER A 93 1.02 1.96 8.09
CA SER A 93 0.10 3.02 8.52
C SER A 93 0.85 4.27 8.94
N ALA A 94 0.14 5.39 9.09
CA ALA A 94 0.74 6.62 9.60
C ALA A 94 0.94 6.61 11.14
N ASP A 95 0.65 5.49 11.80
CA ASP A 95 0.92 5.33 13.23
C ASP A 95 2.42 5.34 13.54
N ASN A 96 2.78 5.72 14.78
CA ASN A 96 4.17 5.65 15.23
C ASN A 96 4.63 4.21 15.41
N VAL A 97 5.93 3.99 15.38
CA VAL A 97 6.50 2.65 15.42
C VAL A 97 6.30 1.94 16.78
N GLU A 98 6.14 2.67 17.86
CA GLU A 98 5.85 2.14 19.20
C GLU A 98 4.46 1.49 19.24
N THR A 99 3.46 2.14 18.64
CA THR A 99 2.11 1.58 18.45
C THR A 99 2.15 0.36 17.55
N LEU A 100 2.86 0.46 16.42
CA LEU A 100 3.00 -0.64 15.46
C LEU A 100 3.78 -1.82 16.02
N SER A 101 4.73 -1.59 16.92
CA SER A 101 5.44 -2.66 17.61
C SER A 101 4.48 -3.56 18.42
N LYS A 102 3.61 -2.95 19.22
CA LYS A 102 2.57 -3.69 19.97
C LYS A 102 1.58 -4.36 19.01
N PHE A 103 1.12 -3.63 17.99
CA PHE A 103 0.19 -4.14 16.98
C PHE A 103 0.76 -5.37 16.25
N SER A 104 2.06 -5.38 15.92
CA SER A 104 2.74 -6.49 15.25
C SER A 104 2.70 -7.79 16.06
N ALA A 105 2.84 -7.69 17.36
CA ALA A 105 2.78 -8.85 18.27
C ALA A 105 1.33 -9.32 18.47
N GLU A 106 0.41 -8.39 18.73
CA GLU A 106 -0.94 -8.70 19.19
C GLU A 106 -1.92 -9.03 18.05
N LYS A 107 -1.82 -8.31 16.91
CA LYS A 107 -2.80 -8.40 15.80
C LYS A 107 -2.24 -9.08 14.57
N CYS A 108 -0.94 -8.95 14.31
CA CYS A 108 -0.26 -9.66 13.22
C CYS A 108 0.29 -11.02 13.65
N ALA A 109 0.03 -11.44 14.89
CA ALA A 109 0.54 -12.69 15.48
C ALA A 109 2.07 -12.88 15.31
N GLY A 110 2.81 -11.77 15.19
CA GLY A 110 4.26 -11.79 14.96
C GLY A 110 4.70 -12.38 13.61
N LYS A 111 3.77 -12.61 12.68
CA LYS A 111 4.05 -13.35 11.43
C LYS A 111 4.61 -12.48 10.30
N PHE A 112 4.38 -11.19 10.31
CA PHE A 112 4.88 -10.25 9.28
C PHE A 112 5.16 -8.87 9.89
N ALA A 113 5.90 -8.05 9.14
CA ALA A 113 6.27 -6.72 9.57
C ALA A 113 5.16 -5.70 9.34
N VAL A 114 5.03 -4.76 10.27
CA VAL A 114 4.30 -3.51 10.06
C VAL A 114 5.25 -2.33 10.23
N ALA A 115 5.07 -1.26 9.46
CA ALA A 115 6.01 -0.14 9.43
C ALA A 115 5.30 1.21 9.35
N SER A 116 5.96 2.25 9.86
CA SER A 116 5.41 3.60 9.90
C SER A 116 5.52 4.27 8.54
N ALA A 117 4.39 4.69 7.97
CA ALA A 117 4.31 5.47 6.75
C ALA A 117 4.44 6.97 7.09
N GLY A 118 5.65 7.50 7.01
CA GLY A 118 5.87 8.94 7.13
C GLY A 118 5.26 9.72 5.95
N PRO A 119 5.18 11.07 6.05
CA PRO A 119 4.50 11.92 5.05
C PRO A 119 4.97 11.69 3.61
N ASN A 120 6.27 11.46 3.40
CA ASN A 120 6.84 11.21 2.07
C ASN A 120 6.37 9.87 1.49
N VAL A 121 6.23 8.84 2.31
CA VAL A 121 5.70 7.53 1.91
C VAL A 121 4.22 7.66 1.57
N VAL A 122 3.43 8.29 2.45
CA VAL A 122 1.99 8.52 2.24
C VAL A 122 1.74 9.29 0.93
N LYS A 123 2.52 10.35 0.68
CA LYS A 123 2.44 11.13 -0.56
C LYS A 123 2.91 10.33 -1.77
N GLY A 124 4.05 9.65 -1.66
CA GLY A 124 4.66 8.90 -2.78
C GLY A 124 3.79 7.76 -3.28
N TYR A 125 3.05 7.09 -2.40
CA TYR A 125 2.12 6.02 -2.74
C TYR A 125 0.68 6.50 -2.98
N ASP A 126 0.43 7.80 -2.84
CA ASP A 126 -0.90 8.42 -2.97
C ASP A 126 -1.98 7.75 -2.12
N VAL A 127 -1.63 7.46 -0.87
CA VAL A 127 -2.50 6.76 0.07
C VAL A 127 -3.05 7.66 1.19
N ALA A 128 -2.98 8.98 1.04
CA ALA A 128 -3.63 9.88 2.00
C ALA A 128 -5.15 9.73 1.94
N LEU A 129 -5.82 9.62 3.10
CA LEU A 129 -7.29 9.56 3.16
C LEU A 129 -7.95 10.93 2.83
N GLY A 130 -7.16 11.98 2.66
CA GLY A 130 -7.60 13.33 2.27
C GLY A 130 -7.99 14.22 3.45
N LYS A 131 -8.60 13.69 4.50
CA LYS A 131 -8.94 14.45 5.72
C LYS A 131 -8.19 13.88 6.91
N PRO A 132 -7.66 14.72 7.81
CA PRO A 132 -7.19 14.24 9.10
C PRO A 132 -8.34 13.61 9.89
N VAL A 133 -8.09 12.46 10.52
CA VAL A 133 -9.02 11.84 11.46
C VAL A 133 -8.51 12.15 12.88
N MET A 134 -9.32 12.83 13.68
CA MET A 134 -8.92 13.30 15.03
C MET A 134 -7.59 14.09 15.04
N GLY A 135 -7.38 14.94 14.01
CA GLY A 135 -6.17 15.76 13.88
C GLY A 135 -4.91 14.99 13.40
N ARG A 136 -5.03 13.72 13.04
CA ARG A 136 -3.92 12.85 12.59
C ARG A 136 -4.06 12.50 11.12
N THR A 137 -2.94 12.46 10.40
CA THR A 137 -2.90 11.88 9.07
C THR A 137 -3.18 10.38 9.18
N VAL A 138 -4.11 9.89 8.35
CA VAL A 138 -4.40 8.46 8.21
C VAL A 138 -4.30 8.08 6.74
N THR A 139 -3.98 6.83 6.46
CA THR A 139 -3.91 6.31 5.10
C THR A 139 -5.28 5.77 4.66
N LYS A 140 -5.50 5.74 3.35
CA LYS A 140 -6.51 4.87 2.75
C LYS A 140 -6.16 3.41 3.03
N ARG A 141 -7.08 2.51 2.72
CA ARG A 141 -6.77 1.08 2.64
C ARG A 141 -6.45 0.75 1.19
N THR A 142 -5.18 0.55 0.91
CA THR A 142 -4.66 0.32 -0.44
C THR A 142 -3.56 -0.74 -0.37
N SER A 143 -3.66 -1.78 -1.17
CA SER A 143 -2.64 -2.83 -1.24
C SER A 143 -1.97 -2.84 -2.61
N TYR A 144 -0.64 -2.84 -2.59
CA TYR A 144 0.19 -2.96 -3.78
C TYR A 144 0.92 -4.29 -3.79
N VAL A 145 1.03 -4.92 -4.95
CA VAL A 145 2.03 -5.95 -5.23
C VAL A 145 3.15 -5.30 -6.03
N ILE A 146 4.34 -5.26 -5.47
CA ILE A 146 5.53 -4.66 -6.08
C ILE A 146 6.44 -5.79 -6.55
N ALA A 147 6.74 -5.83 -7.84
CA ALA A 147 7.65 -6.81 -8.43
C ALA A 147 9.10 -6.53 -8.04
N LYS A 148 9.99 -7.53 -8.20
CA LYS A 148 11.42 -7.43 -7.87
C LYS A 148 12.15 -6.26 -8.56
N ASP A 149 11.68 -5.83 -9.72
CA ASP A 149 12.22 -4.68 -10.46
C ASP A 149 11.77 -3.32 -9.89
N GLY A 150 10.96 -3.34 -8.83
CA GLY A 150 10.43 -2.15 -8.17
C GLY A 150 9.22 -1.53 -8.86
N ARG A 151 8.58 -2.21 -9.81
CA ARG A 151 7.34 -1.74 -10.43
C ARG A 151 6.11 -2.31 -9.72
N VAL A 152 5.07 -1.50 -9.67
CA VAL A 152 3.75 -1.95 -9.21
C VAL A 152 3.21 -2.95 -10.24
N ALA A 153 3.03 -4.20 -9.83
CA ALA A 153 2.42 -5.24 -10.65
C ALA A 153 0.90 -5.25 -10.51
N PHE A 154 0.40 -4.89 -9.33
CA PHE A 154 -1.03 -4.89 -9.01
C PHE A 154 -1.34 -3.86 -7.92
N VAL A 155 -2.55 -3.31 -7.95
CA VAL A 155 -3.09 -2.44 -6.90
C VAL A 155 -4.55 -2.80 -6.62
N HIS A 156 -4.92 -2.79 -5.34
CA HIS A 156 -6.28 -2.89 -4.85
C HIS A 156 -6.53 -1.73 -3.88
N ASP A 157 -7.42 -0.82 -4.25
CA ASP A 157 -7.77 0.39 -3.47
C ASP A 157 -9.24 0.33 -3.09
N ASP A 158 -9.52 -0.16 -1.88
CA ASP A 158 -10.86 -0.29 -1.32
C ASP A 158 -10.79 -0.15 0.21
N MET A 159 -11.68 0.64 0.79
CA MET A 159 -11.76 0.77 2.26
C MET A 159 -12.30 -0.49 2.95
N ASN A 160 -12.96 -1.40 2.22
CA ASN A 160 -13.41 -2.69 2.74
C ASN A 160 -12.21 -3.67 2.82
N PRO A 161 -11.87 -4.23 3.99
CA PRO A 161 -10.72 -5.10 4.15
C PRO A 161 -10.86 -6.49 3.51
N ALA A 162 -12.06 -6.90 3.13
CA ALA A 162 -12.38 -8.31 2.84
C ALA A 162 -11.61 -8.92 1.66
N GLN A 163 -11.24 -8.13 0.63
CA GLN A 163 -10.64 -8.65 -0.60
C GLN A 163 -9.13 -8.45 -0.71
N HIS A 164 -8.51 -7.68 0.18
CA HIS A 164 -7.09 -7.31 0.06
C HIS A 164 -6.15 -8.51 0.07
N VAL A 165 -6.39 -9.49 0.94
CA VAL A 165 -5.58 -10.72 1.02
C VAL A 165 -5.73 -11.56 -0.24
N ALA A 166 -6.96 -11.88 -0.63
CA ALA A 166 -7.24 -12.78 -1.75
C ALA A 166 -6.72 -12.20 -3.08
N THR A 167 -7.00 -10.92 -3.34
CA THR A 167 -6.58 -10.27 -4.60
C THR A 167 -5.07 -10.10 -4.70
N THR A 168 -4.40 -9.75 -3.61
CA THR A 168 -2.93 -9.61 -3.61
C THR A 168 -2.23 -10.96 -3.70
N LEU A 169 -2.75 -12.01 -3.06
CA LEU A 169 -2.19 -13.36 -3.18
C LEU A 169 -2.30 -13.86 -4.63
N ALA A 170 -3.48 -13.75 -5.24
CA ALA A 170 -3.67 -14.12 -6.65
C ALA A 170 -2.74 -13.34 -7.60
N ALA A 171 -2.53 -12.04 -7.33
CA ALA A 171 -1.60 -11.23 -8.12
C ALA A 171 -0.14 -11.68 -7.94
N VAL A 172 0.28 -12.06 -6.73
CA VAL A 172 1.61 -12.61 -6.46
C VAL A 172 1.80 -13.95 -7.18
N GLU A 173 0.84 -14.86 -7.07
CA GLU A 173 0.88 -16.18 -7.72
C GLU A 173 1.00 -16.02 -9.25
N LYS A 174 0.19 -15.14 -9.84
CA LYS A 174 0.29 -14.82 -11.28
C LYS A 174 1.66 -14.26 -11.66
N LEU A 175 2.22 -13.36 -10.82
CA LEU A 175 3.52 -12.73 -11.07
C LEU A 175 4.69 -13.72 -10.99
N THR A 176 4.58 -14.73 -10.11
CA THR A 176 5.66 -15.70 -9.84
C THR A 176 5.49 -17.03 -10.58
N GLY A 177 4.36 -17.25 -11.26
CA GLY A 177 4.07 -18.51 -11.96
C GLY A 177 3.82 -19.69 -11.03
N LYS A 178 3.33 -19.43 -9.83
CA LYS A 178 3.09 -20.45 -8.79
C LYS A 178 1.63 -20.58 -8.45
#